data_578700aa0972b149d1d566a35fa822ad
#
_entry.id   578700aa0972b149d1d566a35fa822ad
#
_cell.length_a   1.000
_cell.length_b   1.000
_cell.length_c   1.000
_cell.angle_alpha   90.00
_cell.angle_beta   90.00
_cell.angle_gamma   90.00
#
_symmetry.space_group_name_H-M   'P 1'
#
loop_
_entity.id
_entity.type
_entity.pdbx_description
1 polymer ?
#
loop_
_entity_poly.entity_id
_entity_poly.type
_entity_poly.pdbx_seq_one_letter_code
_entity_poly.pdbx_strand_id
1 'polypeptide(L)'
;ISLPALILNIFLTSFDRNMIGQGIAMLVISFAIYIVSTPIGYITARAMRLKRNQIGVTAFAVTFPNYTFIGIPVLTSILGDRVLMNASFGNLACSISVYTIGMLTISKFGTEAKGGLRLMADRMVKMPVNYALLGGLILALLNVNPPEPITDTLNGLANLTTPMAMIYIGATLTKNDPREILGDWRVYITAAM
;
A
#
# COMPACT_ATOMS: atom_id res chain seq x y z
N ILE A 1 -5.67 13.05 -3.99
CA ILE A 1 -4.68 14.00 -4.57
C ILE A 1 -3.37 13.91 -3.82
N SER A 2 -3.36 13.93 -2.48
CA SER A 2 -2.12 13.92 -1.67
C SER A 2 -1.29 12.65 -1.83
N LEU A 3 -1.90 11.46 -1.88
CA LEU A 3 -1.19 10.20 -2.04
C LEU A 3 -0.45 10.09 -3.41
N PRO A 4 -1.07 10.40 -4.55
CA PRO A 4 -0.34 10.51 -5.82
C PRO A 4 0.79 11.53 -5.79
N ALA A 5 0.60 12.68 -5.12
CA ALA A 5 1.64 13.69 -4.97
C ALA A 5 2.82 13.18 -4.12
N LEU A 6 2.55 12.45 -3.03
CA LEU A 6 3.57 11.80 -2.22
C LEU A 6 4.43 10.84 -3.06
N ILE A 7 3.80 9.98 -3.86
CA ILE A 7 4.51 9.00 -4.68
C ILE A 7 5.36 9.69 -5.75
N LEU A 8 4.80 10.66 -6.47
CA LEU A 8 5.55 11.47 -7.44
C LEU A 8 6.75 12.15 -6.79
N ASN A 9 6.54 12.78 -5.63
CA ASN A 9 7.58 13.48 -4.91
C ASN A 9 8.74 12.54 -4.53
N ILE A 10 8.45 11.34 -4.01
CA ILE A 10 9.47 10.35 -3.65
C ILE A 10 10.33 9.98 -4.87
N PHE A 11 9.72 9.75 -6.03
CA PHE A 11 10.47 9.40 -7.23
C PHE A 11 11.30 10.57 -7.78
N LEU A 12 10.81 11.81 -7.66
CA LEU A 12 11.51 12.99 -8.18
C LEU A 12 12.65 13.47 -7.27
N THR A 13 12.52 13.27 -5.95
CA THR A 13 13.49 13.79 -4.97
C THR A 13 14.50 12.75 -4.48
N SER A 14 14.13 11.48 -4.45
CA SER A 14 14.92 10.42 -3.81
C SER A 14 15.49 9.39 -4.79
N PHE A 15 15.27 9.58 -6.11
CA PHE A 15 15.72 8.61 -7.10
C PHE A 15 17.20 8.75 -7.41
N ASP A 16 17.99 7.70 -7.12
CA ASP A 16 19.40 7.57 -7.51
C ASP A 16 19.58 6.36 -8.42
N ARG A 17 20.13 6.56 -9.61
CA ARG A 17 20.41 5.50 -10.59
C ARG A 17 21.32 4.40 -10.05
N ASN A 18 22.25 4.74 -9.17
CA ASN A 18 23.17 3.77 -8.56
C ASN A 18 22.45 2.79 -7.64
N MET A 19 21.24 3.13 -7.17
CA MET A 19 20.44 2.27 -6.30
C MET A 19 19.38 1.45 -7.05
N ILE A 20 19.31 1.54 -8.38
CA ILE A 20 18.32 0.80 -9.19
C ILE A 20 18.41 -0.71 -8.93
N GLY A 21 19.61 -1.25 -8.86
CA GLY A 21 19.82 -2.68 -8.57
C GLY A 21 19.24 -3.09 -7.21
N GLN A 22 19.45 -2.28 -6.18
CA GLN A 22 18.87 -2.49 -4.84
C GLN A 22 17.35 -2.34 -4.86
N GLY A 23 16.84 -1.35 -5.60
CA GLY A 23 15.40 -1.13 -5.79
C GLY A 23 14.71 -2.33 -6.45
N ILE A 24 15.31 -2.89 -7.52
CA ILE A 24 14.79 -4.09 -8.18
C ILE A 24 14.82 -5.29 -7.22
N ALA A 25 15.90 -5.49 -6.47
CA ALA A 25 15.98 -6.54 -5.46
C ALA A 25 14.87 -6.38 -4.40
N MET A 26 14.66 -5.14 -3.90
CA MET A 26 13.56 -4.83 -2.97
C MET A 26 12.18 -5.14 -3.55
N LEU A 27 11.96 -4.81 -4.83
CA LEU A 27 10.72 -5.11 -5.53
C LEU A 27 10.48 -6.62 -5.59
N VAL A 28 11.48 -7.41 -6.01
CA VAL A 28 11.39 -8.88 -6.11
C VAL A 28 11.15 -9.51 -4.73
N ILE A 29 11.90 -9.09 -3.72
CA ILE A 29 11.75 -9.59 -2.33
C ILE A 29 10.35 -9.27 -1.80
N SER A 30 9.86 -8.05 -2.03
CA SER A 30 8.52 -7.66 -1.60
C SER A 30 7.44 -8.50 -2.28
N PHE A 31 7.55 -8.76 -3.57
CA PHE A 31 6.63 -9.67 -4.27
C PHE A 31 6.66 -11.08 -3.68
N ALA A 32 7.85 -11.62 -3.42
CA ALA A 32 7.99 -12.94 -2.80
C ALA A 32 7.32 -12.98 -1.42
N ILE A 33 7.50 -11.94 -0.60
CA ILE A 33 6.84 -11.80 0.70
C ILE A 33 5.31 -11.84 0.53
N TYR A 34 4.71 -11.07 -0.39
CA TYR A 34 3.26 -11.05 -0.59
C TYR A 34 2.71 -12.38 -1.10
N ILE A 35 3.46 -13.09 -1.98
CA ILE A 35 3.09 -14.43 -2.45
C ILE A 35 3.07 -15.43 -1.28
N VAL A 36 4.06 -15.37 -0.39
CA VAL A 36 4.14 -16.27 0.79
C VAL A 36 3.15 -15.88 1.87
N SER A 37 2.93 -14.60 2.11
CA SER A 37 2.01 -14.11 3.15
C SER A 37 0.54 -14.38 2.81
N THR A 38 0.18 -14.43 1.52
CA THR A 38 -1.21 -14.68 1.11
C THR A 38 -1.75 -16.03 1.58
N PRO A 39 -1.08 -17.18 1.38
CA PRO A 39 -1.49 -18.46 1.97
C PRO A 39 -1.56 -18.42 3.50
N ILE A 40 -0.63 -17.74 4.16
CA ILE A 40 -0.64 -17.58 5.62
C ILE A 40 -1.90 -16.86 6.07
N GLY A 41 -2.26 -15.75 5.40
CA GLY A 41 -3.50 -15.02 5.66
C GLY A 41 -4.75 -15.89 5.48
N TYR A 42 -4.78 -16.78 4.48
CA TYR A 42 -5.88 -17.72 4.30
C TYR A 42 -5.95 -18.77 5.41
N ILE A 43 -4.81 -19.34 5.81
CA ILE A 43 -4.74 -20.34 6.89
C ILE A 43 -5.21 -19.68 8.18
N THR A 44 -4.75 -18.48 8.49
CA THR A 44 -5.17 -17.73 9.69
C THR A 44 -6.68 -17.49 9.69
N ALA A 45 -7.22 -16.96 8.59
CA ALA A 45 -8.65 -16.68 8.48
C ALA A 45 -9.51 -17.95 8.64
N ARG A 46 -9.04 -19.09 8.15
CA ARG A 46 -9.71 -20.39 8.34
C ARG A 46 -9.57 -20.91 9.77
N ALA A 47 -8.42 -20.79 10.38
CA ALA A 47 -8.19 -21.20 11.76
C ALA A 47 -9.10 -20.43 12.74
N MET A 48 -9.39 -19.17 12.44
CA MET A 48 -10.32 -18.31 13.19
C MET A 48 -11.80 -18.67 12.96
N ARG A 49 -12.10 -19.68 12.14
CA ARG A 49 -13.47 -20.13 11.80
C ARG A 49 -14.39 -19.00 11.33
N LEU A 50 -13.85 -18.09 10.51
CA LEU A 50 -14.58 -16.94 9.99
C LEU A 50 -15.62 -17.37 8.94
N LYS A 51 -16.66 -16.54 8.78
CA LYS A 51 -17.63 -16.71 7.70
C LYS A 51 -16.94 -16.52 6.35
N ARG A 52 -17.45 -17.19 5.30
CA ARG A 52 -16.85 -17.18 3.96
C ARG A 52 -16.54 -15.76 3.42
N ASN A 53 -17.44 -14.82 3.64
CA ASN A 53 -17.29 -13.44 3.22
C ASN A 53 -16.20 -12.65 4.01
N GLN A 54 -15.88 -13.10 5.22
CA GLN A 54 -14.84 -12.48 6.07
C GLN A 54 -13.44 -13.03 5.78
N ILE A 55 -13.34 -14.28 5.27
CA ILE A 55 -12.05 -14.93 4.99
C ILE A 55 -11.19 -14.08 4.03
N GLY A 56 -11.79 -13.59 2.94
CA GLY A 56 -11.06 -12.78 1.96
C GLY A 56 -10.54 -11.45 2.52
N VAL A 57 -11.37 -10.79 3.33
CA VAL A 57 -11.00 -9.49 3.95
C VAL A 57 -9.92 -9.69 5.00
N THR A 58 -10.03 -10.72 5.84
CA THR A 58 -9.02 -11.03 6.87
C THR A 58 -7.70 -11.47 6.22
N ALA A 59 -7.75 -12.35 5.23
CA ALA A 59 -6.54 -12.75 4.49
C ALA A 59 -5.87 -11.55 3.82
N PHE A 60 -6.65 -10.62 3.26
CA PHE A 60 -6.13 -9.36 2.73
C PHE A 60 -5.46 -8.50 3.82
N ALA A 61 -6.12 -8.31 4.96
CA ALA A 61 -5.61 -7.49 6.05
C ALA A 61 -4.29 -8.03 6.65
N VAL A 62 -4.18 -9.36 6.75
CA VAL A 62 -2.94 -10.03 7.21
C VAL A 62 -1.82 -9.92 6.18
N THR A 63 -2.15 -10.01 4.88
CA THR A 63 -1.15 -9.99 3.80
C THR A 63 -0.61 -8.59 3.54
N PHE A 64 -1.46 -7.56 3.61
CA PHE A 64 -1.14 -6.19 3.21
C PHE A 64 -1.19 -5.23 4.41
N PRO A 65 -0.09 -5.09 5.16
CA PRO A 65 0.00 -4.13 6.25
C PRO A 65 -0.03 -2.69 5.72
N ASN A 66 -0.27 -1.74 6.63
CA ASN A 66 -0.24 -0.32 6.28
C ASN A 66 1.20 0.18 6.06
N TYR A 67 1.76 -0.20 4.92
CA TYR A 67 3.15 0.09 4.58
C TYR A 67 3.40 1.58 4.38
N THR A 68 2.51 2.28 3.66
CA THR A 68 2.71 3.68 3.27
C THR A 68 2.59 4.64 4.45
N PHE A 69 1.57 4.48 5.29
CA PHE A 69 1.27 5.46 6.34
C PHE A 69 1.95 5.17 7.69
N ILE A 70 2.30 3.92 7.93
CA ILE A 70 2.98 3.51 9.18
C ILE A 70 4.39 3.01 8.87
N GLY A 71 4.55 2.13 7.89
CA GLY A 71 5.82 1.50 7.57
C GLY A 71 6.89 2.50 7.16
N ILE A 72 6.62 3.38 6.20
CA ILE A 72 7.61 4.37 5.72
C ILE A 72 8.05 5.33 6.84
N PRO A 73 7.16 5.99 7.60
CA PRO A 73 7.57 6.85 8.70
C PRO A 73 8.39 6.15 9.78
N VAL A 74 8.05 4.91 10.13
CA VAL A 74 8.82 4.11 11.10
C VAL A 74 10.20 3.79 10.55
N LEU A 75 10.29 3.34 9.30
CA LEU A 75 11.57 3.04 8.66
C LEU A 75 12.46 4.27 8.57
N THR A 76 11.93 5.43 8.21
CA THR A 76 12.69 6.67 8.13
C THR A 76 13.15 7.18 9.48
N SER A 77 12.33 7.00 10.52
CA SER A 77 12.72 7.40 11.89
C SER A 77 13.86 6.56 12.46
N ILE A 78 13.99 5.29 12.04
CA ILE A 78 15.03 4.36 12.54
C ILE A 78 16.28 4.40 11.65
N LEU A 79 16.12 4.41 10.33
CA LEU A 79 17.19 4.22 9.35
C LEU A 79 17.57 5.51 8.60
N GLY A 80 16.82 6.60 8.84
CA GLY A 80 16.99 7.88 8.15
C GLY A 80 16.48 7.86 6.71
N ASP A 81 16.64 8.99 6.02
CA ASP A 81 16.06 9.21 4.69
C ASP A 81 16.64 8.31 3.58
N ARG A 82 17.81 7.71 3.82
CA ARG A 82 18.45 6.77 2.87
C ARG A 82 17.55 5.58 2.51
N VAL A 83 16.60 5.24 3.37
CA VAL A 83 15.68 4.13 3.15
C VAL A 83 14.52 4.49 2.22
N LEU A 84 14.26 5.79 2.01
CA LEU A 84 13.09 6.27 1.25
C LEU A 84 13.03 5.69 -0.15
N MET A 85 14.15 5.60 -0.84
CA MET A 85 14.19 5.03 -2.19
C MET A 85 13.83 3.55 -2.19
N ASN A 86 14.46 2.75 -1.33
CA ASN A 86 14.14 1.33 -1.20
C ASN A 86 12.70 1.10 -0.75
N ALA A 87 12.21 1.93 0.17
CA ALA A 87 10.82 1.95 0.60
C ALA A 87 9.86 2.28 -0.56
N SER A 88 10.26 3.15 -1.49
CA SER A 88 9.46 3.48 -2.68
C SER A 88 9.30 2.30 -3.62
N PHE A 89 10.35 1.53 -3.86
CA PHE A 89 10.26 0.28 -4.63
C PHE A 89 9.42 -0.78 -3.92
N GLY A 90 9.55 -0.89 -2.59
CA GLY A 90 8.68 -1.75 -1.78
C GLY A 90 7.21 -1.32 -1.86
N ASN A 91 6.94 -0.01 -1.84
CA ASN A 91 5.59 0.55 -2.01
C ASN A 91 5.02 0.30 -3.41
N LEU A 92 5.86 0.31 -4.44
CA LEU A 92 5.49 -0.07 -5.80
C LEU A 92 5.05 -1.54 -5.84
N ALA A 93 5.86 -2.45 -5.28
CA ALA A 93 5.52 -3.87 -5.19
C ALA A 93 4.23 -4.09 -4.38
N CYS A 94 4.06 -3.38 -3.26
CA CYS A 94 2.84 -3.40 -2.46
C CYS A 94 1.62 -3.00 -3.29
N SER A 95 1.68 -1.86 -3.98
CA SER A 95 0.58 -1.36 -4.80
C SER A 95 0.18 -2.36 -5.88
N ILE A 96 1.13 -2.89 -6.64
CA ILE A 96 0.85 -3.89 -7.68
C ILE A 96 0.23 -5.15 -7.05
N SER A 97 0.78 -5.64 -5.93
CA SER A 97 0.30 -6.84 -5.24
C SER A 97 -1.10 -6.65 -4.64
N VAL A 98 -1.41 -5.49 -4.08
CA VAL A 98 -2.74 -5.14 -3.56
C VAL A 98 -3.79 -5.23 -4.67
N TYR A 99 -3.50 -4.66 -5.84
CA TYR A 99 -4.46 -4.63 -6.94
C TYR A 99 -4.52 -5.94 -7.74
N THR A 100 -3.53 -6.80 -7.64
CA THR A 100 -3.53 -8.13 -8.25
C THR A 100 -3.95 -9.20 -7.24
N ILE A 101 -3.05 -9.62 -6.39
CA ILE A 101 -3.23 -10.69 -5.39
C ILE A 101 -4.32 -10.31 -4.38
N GLY A 102 -4.29 -9.07 -3.87
CA GLY A 102 -5.21 -8.59 -2.85
C GLY A 102 -6.65 -8.56 -3.35
N MET A 103 -6.88 -8.00 -4.54
CA MET A 103 -8.22 -7.97 -5.14
C MET A 103 -8.72 -9.36 -5.50
N LEU A 104 -7.85 -10.27 -6.00
CA LEU A 104 -8.20 -11.67 -6.23
C LEU A 104 -8.59 -12.37 -4.92
N THR A 105 -7.88 -12.08 -3.84
CA THR A 105 -8.14 -12.62 -2.51
C THR A 105 -9.52 -12.22 -2.01
N ILE A 106 -9.88 -10.95 -2.09
CA ILE A 106 -11.20 -10.45 -1.69
C ILE A 106 -12.29 -11.00 -2.61
N SER A 107 -12.08 -10.98 -3.93
CA SER A 107 -13.09 -11.36 -4.89
C SER A 107 -13.45 -12.85 -4.83
N LYS A 108 -12.52 -13.73 -4.49
CA LYS A 108 -12.75 -15.17 -4.36
C LYS A 108 -13.77 -15.53 -3.28
N PHE A 109 -13.91 -14.70 -2.26
CA PHE A 109 -14.79 -14.94 -1.11
C PHE A 109 -15.94 -13.92 -0.98
N GLY A 110 -15.90 -12.81 -1.74
CA GLY A 110 -16.95 -11.80 -1.75
C GLY A 110 -18.14 -12.18 -2.61
N THR A 111 -19.33 -11.72 -2.21
CA THR A 111 -20.59 -11.93 -2.97
C THR A 111 -20.68 -11.06 -4.22
N GLU A 112 -19.89 -9.99 -4.32
CA GLU A 112 -19.94 -9.00 -5.41
C GLU A 112 -18.91 -9.22 -6.53
N ALA A 113 -18.18 -10.33 -6.51
CA ALA A 113 -17.05 -10.57 -7.44
C ALA A 113 -17.48 -11.07 -8.84
N LYS A 114 -18.64 -10.63 -9.34
CA LYS A 114 -19.11 -11.00 -10.69
C LYS A 114 -18.34 -10.34 -11.84
N GLY A 115 -17.31 -9.52 -11.57
CA GLY A 115 -16.62 -8.72 -12.59
C GLY A 115 -15.35 -9.30 -13.20
N GLY A 116 -14.82 -10.41 -12.70
CA GLY A 116 -13.60 -11.06 -13.24
C GLY A 116 -12.35 -10.16 -13.32
N LEU A 117 -11.31 -10.68 -13.96
CA LEU A 117 -10.01 -10.02 -14.15
C LEU A 117 -10.12 -8.66 -14.89
N ARG A 118 -11.09 -8.54 -15.80
CA ARG A 118 -11.30 -7.33 -16.61
C ARG A 118 -11.75 -6.14 -15.76
N LEU A 119 -12.66 -6.36 -14.80
CA LEU A 119 -13.11 -5.30 -13.89
C LEU A 119 -11.98 -4.88 -12.93
N MET A 120 -11.13 -5.82 -12.53
CA MET A 120 -9.95 -5.53 -11.72
C MET A 120 -8.95 -4.68 -12.49
N ALA A 121 -8.62 -5.04 -13.72
CA ALA A 121 -7.75 -4.28 -14.60
C ALA A 121 -8.29 -2.86 -14.85
N ASP A 122 -9.60 -2.72 -15.08
CA ASP A 122 -10.25 -1.42 -15.27
C ASP A 122 -10.16 -0.54 -14.00
N ARG A 123 -10.31 -1.12 -12.83
CA ARG A 123 -10.12 -0.41 -11.54
C ARG A 123 -8.66 0.00 -11.33
N MET A 124 -7.71 -0.88 -11.64
CA MET A 124 -6.28 -0.56 -11.56
C MET A 124 -5.92 0.62 -12.47
N VAL A 125 -6.39 0.58 -13.71
CA VAL A 125 -6.14 1.66 -14.70
C VAL A 125 -6.79 2.97 -14.26
N LYS A 126 -7.94 2.96 -13.62
CA LYS A 126 -8.65 4.19 -13.18
C LYS A 126 -8.09 4.83 -11.92
N MET A 127 -7.16 4.19 -11.22
CA MET A 127 -6.61 4.75 -9.98
C MET A 127 -5.49 5.77 -10.23
N PRO A 128 -5.64 7.02 -9.75
CA PRO A 128 -4.65 8.08 -9.98
C PRO A 128 -3.29 7.78 -9.35
N VAL A 129 -3.24 6.92 -8.32
CA VAL A 129 -2.01 6.46 -7.66
C VAL A 129 -1.11 5.71 -8.64
N ASN A 130 -1.68 4.86 -9.50
CA ASN A 130 -0.91 4.08 -10.47
C ASN A 130 -0.29 4.96 -11.56
N TYR A 131 -0.98 6.02 -11.98
CA TYR A 131 -0.42 7.01 -12.91
C TYR A 131 0.73 7.80 -12.28
N ALA A 132 0.58 8.21 -11.02
CA ALA A 132 1.63 8.90 -10.29
C ALA A 132 2.89 8.03 -10.13
N LEU A 133 2.69 6.73 -9.91
CA LEU A 133 3.74 5.76 -9.74
C LEU A 133 4.49 5.50 -11.06
N LEU A 134 3.77 5.20 -12.15
CA LEU A 134 4.36 4.99 -13.46
C LEU A 134 4.98 6.28 -13.99
N GLY A 135 4.28 7.40 -13.88
CA GLY A 135 4.76 8.70 -14.30
C GLY A 135 6.00 9.14 -13.51
N GLY A 136 5.98 8.98 -12.19
CA GLY A 136 7.13 9.27 -11.32
C GLY A 136 8.35 8.43 -11.68
N LEU A 137 8.16 7.12 -11.90
CA LEU A 137 9.25 6.24 -12.32
C LEU A 137 9.82 6.64 -13.70
N ILE A 138 8.96 6.96 -14.67
CA ILE A 138 9.41 7.41 -16.01
C ILE A 138 10.18 8.72 -15.90
N LEU A 139 9.66 9.71 -15.19
CA LEU A 139 10.33 11.00 -14.99
C LEU A 139 11.68 10.85 -14.28
N ALA A 140 11.75 9.99 -13.27
CA ALA A 140 12.97 9.67 -12.55
C ALA A 140 14.01 9.00 -13.45
N LEU A 141 13.61 8.02 -14.30
CA LEU A 141 14.49 7.37 -15.27
C LEU A 141 15.00 8.33 -16.34
N LEU A 142 14.20 9.29 -16.76
CA LEU A 142 14.56 10.35 -17.70
C LEU A 142 15.41 11.47 -17.08
N ASN A 143 15.68 11.43 -15.77
CA ASN A 143 16.39 12.50 -15.04
C ASN A 143 15.71 13.87 -15.20
N VAL A 144 14.39 13.91 -15.25
CA VAL A 144 13.67 15.17 -15.30
C VAL A 144 13.69 15.81 -13.92
N ASN A 145 14.34 16.97 -13.80
CA ASN A 145 14.33 17.80 -12.60
C ASN A 145 13.25 18.87 -12.77
N PRO A 146 12.09 18.74 -12.11
CA PRO A 146 11.06 19.77 -12.20
C PRO A 146 11.54 21.09 -11.58
N PRO A 147 11.04 22.25 -12.05
CA PRO A 147 11.30 23.54 -11.41
C PRO A 147 10.90 23.54 -9.92
N GLU A 148 11.65 24.30 -9.10
CA GLU A 148 11.40 24.42 -7.64
C GLU A 148 9.93 24.65 -7.26
N PRO A 149 9.15 25.53 -7.92
CA PRO A 149 7.74 25.72 -7.54
C PRO A 149 6.87 24.44 -7.66
N ILE A 150 7.21 23.56 -8.61
CA ILE A 150 6.50 22.29 -8.78
C ILE A 150 6.87 21.30 -7.67
N THR A 151 8.16 21.20 -7.37
CA THR A 151 8.65 20.32 -6.29
C THR A 151 8.14 20.78 -4.93
N ASP A 152 8.11 22.09 -4.65
CA ASP A 152 7.58 22.65 -3.41
C ASP A 152 6.07 22.38 -3.26
N THR A 153 5.32 22.52 -4.34
CA THR A 153 3.89 22.19 -4.34
C THR A 153 3.66 20.69 -4.09
N LEU A 154 4.43 19.82 -4.73
CA LEU A 154 4.37 18.39 -4.51
C LEU A 154 4.76 18.01 -3.07
N ASN A 155 5.79 18.64 -2.52
CA ASN A 155 6.20 18.47 -1.12
C ASN A 155 5.08 18.88 -0.16
N GLY A 156 4.48 20.03 -0.36
CA GLY A 156 3.37 20.51 0.45
C GLY A 156 2.18 19.53 0.44
N LEU A 157 1.80 19.05 -0.75
CA LEU A 157 0.73 18.05 -0.91
C LEU A 157 1.11 16.69 -0.32
N ALA A 158 2.36 16.27 -0.46
CA ALA A 158 2.87 15.02 0.10
C ALA A 158 2.80 15.04 1.63
N ASN A 159 3.23 16.14 2.25
CA ASN A 159 3.20 16.32 3.71
C ASN A 159 1.78 16.31 4.31
N LEU A 160 0.76 16.66 3.53
CA LEU A 160 -0.63 16.55 3.94
C LEU A 160 -1.14 15.10 3.97
N THR A 161 -0.46 14.16 3.32
CA THR A 161 -0.97 12.78 3.16
C THR A 161 -1.13 12.08 4.50
N THR A 162 -0.11 12.14 5.37
CA THR A 162 -0.16 11.48 6.68
C THR A 162 -1.23 12.08 7.60
N PRO A 163 -1.30 13.40 7.84
CA PRO A 163 -2.33 13.96 8.72
C PRO A 163 -3.74 13.74 8.17
N MET A 164 -3.96 13.85 6.86
CA MET A 164 -5.27 13.57 6.26
C MET A 164 -5.67 12.10 6.39
N ALA A 165 -4.72 11.18 6.24
CA ALA A 165 -4.97 9.76 6.45
C ALA A 165 -5.36 9.47 7.91
N MET A 166 -4.68 10.08 8.88
CA MET A 166 -5.00 9.92 10.31
C MET A 166 -6.38 10.48 10.65
N ILE A 167 -6.75 11.63 10.11
CA ILE A 167 -8.09 12.20 10.25
C ILE A 167 -9.14 11.26 9.65
N TYR A 168 -8.89 10.72 8.45
CA TYR A 168 -9.80 9.79 7.79
C TYR A 168 -9.97 8.48 8.59
N ILE A 169 -8.88 7.92 9.09
CA ILE A 169 -8.91 6.73 9.95
C ILE A 169 -9.71 7.03 11.23
N GLY A 170 -9.43 8.15 11.90
CA GLY A 170 -10.17 8.59 13.09
C GLY A 170 -11.67 8.73 12.82
N ALA A 171 -12.03 9.44 11.74
CA ALA A 171 -13.44 9.61 11.33
C ALA A 171 -14.10 8.28 10.93
N THR A 172 -13.36 7.30 10.45
CA THR A 172 -13.90 5.98 10.10
C THR A 172 -14.12 5.13 11.36
N LEU A 173 -13.22 5.22 12.33
CA LEU A 173 -13.36 4.52 13.61
C LEU A 173 -14.58 4.99 14.40
N THR A 174 -14.92 6.28 14.35
CA THR A 174 -16.11 6.80 15.04
C THR A 174 -17.45 6.28 14.48
N LYS A 175 -17.47 5.73 13.26
CA LYS A 175 -18.67 5.13 12.66
C LYS A 175 -18.98 3.73 13.18
N ASN A 176 -18.03 3.09 13.83
CA ASN A 176 -18.16 1.76 14.40
C ASN A 176 -18.20 1.87 15.93
N ASP A 177 -18.92 0.97 16.60
CA ASP A 177 -18.91 0.94 18.06
C ASP A 177 -17.52 0.46 18.53
N PRO A 178 -16.78 1.29 19.29
CA PRO A 178 -15.47 0.91 19.80
C PRO A 178 -15.50 -0.36 20.67
N ARG A 179 -16.63 -0.63 21.32
CA ARG A 179 -16.79 -1.82 22.17
C ARG A 179 -16.87 -3.10 21.36
N GLU A 180 -17.51 -3.07 20.17
CA GLU A 180 -17.55 -4.21 19.26
C GLU A 180 -16.16 -4.51 18.68
N ILE A 181 -15.40 -3.46 18.31
CA ILE A 181 -14.05 -3.63 17.77
C ILE A 181 -13.09 -4.15 18.85
N LEU A 182 -13.09 -3.55 20.04
CA LEU A 182 -12.20 -3.91 21.13
C LEU A 182 -12.60 -5.22 21.81
N GLY A 183 -13.85 -5.64 21.71
CA GLY A 183 -14.34 -6.91 22.26
C GLY A 183 -14.05 -8.14 21.39
N ASP A 184 -13.72 -7.98 20.11
CA ASP A 184 -13.44 -9.11 19.22
C ASP A 184 -11.94 -9.45 19.20
N TRP A 185 -11.56 -10.53 19.90
CA TRP A 185 -10.20 -11.06 19.94
C TRP A 185 -9.60 -11.34 18.55
N ARG A 186 -10.44 -11.53 17.52
CA ARG A 186 -10.02 -11.77 16.14
C ARG A 186 -9.34 -10.56 15.53
N VAL A 187 -9.76 -9.35 15.93
CA VAL A 187 -9.14 -8.10 15.50
C VAL A 187 -7.67 -8.06 15.99
N TYR A 188 -7.43 -8.46 17.23
CA TYR A 188 -6.07 -8.46 17.81
C TYR A 188 -5.14 -9.45 17.10
N ILE A 189 -5.62 -10.68 16.79
CA ILE A 189 -4.82 -11.65 16.03
C ILE A 189 -4.53 -11.12 14.63
N THR A 190 -5.52 -10.56 13.95
CA THR A 190 -5.34 -10.01 12.59
C THR A 190 -4.36 -8.84 12.58
N ALA A 191 -4.32 -8.04 13.64
CA ALA A 191 -3.40 -6.91 13.78
C ALA A 191 -1.98 -7.31 14.20
N ALA A 192 -1.83 -8.47 14.88
CA ALA A 192 -0.54 -8.96 15.36
C ALA A 192 0.26 -9.76 14.32
N MET A 193 -0.39 -10.17 13.22
CA MET A 193 0.23 -10.92 12.12
C MET A 193 0.64 -10.04 10.96
#